data_9bbf9ca5a680c727f12b5afbed91981c
#
_entry.id   9bbf9ca5a680c727f12b5afbed91981c
#
_cell.length_a   1.000
_cell.length_b   1.000
_cell.length_c   1.000
_cell.angle_alpha   90.00
_cell.angle_beta   90.00
_cell.angle_gamma   90.00
#
_symmetry.space_group_name_H-M   'P 1'
#
loop_
_entity.id
_entity.type
_entity.pdbx_description
1 polymer ?
#
loop_
_entity_poly.entity_id
_entity_poly.type
_entity_poly.pdbx_seq_one_letter_code
_entity_poly.pdbx_strand_id
1 'polypeptide(L)'
;GLALLVAQATGYGFGPVYLVLSLPFYGFGYRRMGLGFLRRTIAAVLLMVATSMLLPRLVSFDALHPGAAGVLAGFVSGAGLLALFRHRTSLGGIGAVALDLQDRLGIKAGWVQMGFDTALFAVALAVMPWDRVAWSALGAAVLNLVIAINHRRDRYIV
;
A
#
# COMPACT_ATOMS: atom_id res chain seq x y z
N GLY A 1 -4.30 -0.22 3.88
CA GLY A 1 -4.95 0.43 5.03
C GLY A 1 -6.46 0.51 4.85
N LEU A 2 -6.98 1.45 4.06
CA LEU A 2 -8.44 1.68 3.92
C LEU A 2 -9.23 0.41 3.54
N ALA A 3 -8.76 -0.35 2.57
CA ALA A 3 -9.43 -1.59 2.15
C ALA A 3 -9.49 -2.64 3.26
N LEU A 4 -8.49 -2.69 4.13
CA LEU A 4 -8.47 -3.59 5.26
C LEU A 4 -9.50 -3.16 6.32
N LEU A 5 -9.59 -1.87 6.62
CA LEU A 5 -10.60 -1.32 7.53
C LEU A 5 -12.00 -1.59 7.04
N VAL A 6 -12.28 -1.33 5.75
CA VAL A 6 -13.59 -1.58 5.15
C VAL A 6 -13.91 -3.08 5.14
N ALA A 7 -12.93 -3.94 4.80
CA ALA A 7 -13.10 -5.38 4.82
C ALA A 7 -13.46 -5.90 6.24
N GLN A 8 -12.79 -5.40 7.28
CA GLN A 8 -13.09 -5.76 8.67
C GLN A 8 -14.45 -5.22 9.14
N ALA A 9 -14.81 -4.00 8.75
CA ALA A 9 -16.09 -3.41 9.14
C ALA A 9 -17.29 -4.06 8.44
N THR A 10 -17.11 -4.56 7.22
CA THR A 10 -18.20 -5.12 6.40
C THR A 10 -18.26 -6.64 6.38
N GLY A 11 -17.17 -7.32 6.81
CA GLY A 11 -17.05 -8.78 6.72
C GLY A 11 -16.72 -9.31 5.33
N TYR A 12 -16.60 -8.45 4.32
CA TYR A 12 -16.17 -8.87 2.98
C TYR A 12 -14.68 -9.20 2.94
N GLY A 13 -14.28 -10.08 2.02
CA GLY A 13 -12.87 -10.41 1.81
C GLY A 13 -12.05 -9.21 1.35
N PHE A 14 -10.79 -9.13 1.79
CA PHE A 14 -9.87 -8.03 1.45
C PHE A 14 -9.74 -7.78 -0.05
N GLY A 15 -9.60 -8.85 -0.87
CA GLY A 15 -9.37 -8.74 -2.30
C GLY A 15 -10.47 -7.99 -3.06
N PRO A 16 -11.74 -8.41 -2.96
CA PRO A 16 -12.88 -7.72 -3.59
C PRO A 16 -13.00 -6.24 -3.15
N VAL A 17 -12.89 -5.98 -1.84
CA VAL A 17 -12.95 -4.61 -1.30
C VAL A 17 -11.82 -3.75 -1.87
N TYR A 18 -10.61 -4.29 -1.94
CA TYR A 18 -9.46 -3.59 -2.49
C TYR A 18 -9.66 -3.25 -3.97
N LEU A 19 -10.16 -4.18 -4.78
CA LEU A 19 -10.44 -3.94 -6.21
C LEU A 19 -11.46 -2.81 -6.39
N VAL A 20 -12.57 -2.84 -5.66
CA VAL A 20 -13.63 -1.82 -5.76
C VAL A 20 -13.08 -0.44 -5.36
N LEU A 21 -12.38 -0.35 -4.24
CA LEU A 21 -11.79 0.91 -3.77
C LEU A 21 -10.69 1.46 -4.70
N SER A 22 -10.07 0.59 -5.49
CA SER A 22 -9.04 1.00 -6.44
C SER A 22 -9.61 1.54 -7.77
N LEU A 23 -10.88 1.28 -8.10
CA LEU A 23 -11.49 1.71 -9.36
C LEU A 23 -11.36 3.21 -9.68
N PRO A 24 -11.68 4.15 -8.76
CA PRO A 24 -11.53 5.57 -9.06
C PRO A 24 -10.08 5.97 -9.36
N PHE A 25 -9.12 5.30 -8.72
CA PHE A 25 -7.70 5.57 -8.92
C PHE A 25 -7.18 5.03 -10.27
N TYR A 26 -7.83 4.02 -10.85
CA TYR A 26 -7.51 3.56 -12.21
C TYR A 26 -7.89 4.61 -13.24
N GLY A 27 -9.07 5.24 -13.10
CA GLY A 27 -9.48 6.36 -13.95
C GLY A 27 -8.55 7.57 -13.82
N PHE A 28 -8.15 7.90 -12.60
CA PHE A 28 -7.17 8.94 -12.32
C PHE A 28 -5.80 8.61 -12.96
N GLY A 29 -5.27 7.41 -12.72
CA GLY A 29 -3.99 6.96 -13.26
C GLY A 29 -3.96 6.94 -14.78
N TYR A 30 -5.06 6.50 -15.42
CA TYR A 30 -5.18 6.54 -16.88
C TYR A 30 -5.08 7.95 -17.43
N ARG A 31 -5.86 8.89 -16.87
CA ARG A 31 -5.88 10.29 -17.32
C ARG A 31 -4.58 11.03 -17.09
N ARG A 32 -3.84 10.69 -16.05
CA ARG A 32 -2.64 11.41 -15.60
C ARG A 32 -1.34 10.79 -16.08
N MET A 33 -1.25 9.48 -16.07
CA MET A 33 -0.01 8.73 -16.31
C MET A 33 -0.09 7.82 -17.57
N GLY A 34 -1.27 7.74 -18.19
CA GLY A 34 -1.48 7.04 -19.45
C GLY A 34 -1.70 5.53 -19.32
N LEU A 35 -1.93 4.89 -20.48
CA LEU A 35 -2.32 3.48 -20.58
C LEU A 35 -1.21 2.52 -20.10
N GLY A 36 0.04 2.87 -20.31
CA GLY A 36 1.18 2.04 -19.88
C GLY A 36 1.26 1.89 -18.36
N PHE A 37 1.03 2.98 -17.62
CA PHE A 37 0.91 2.96 -16.16
C PHE A 37 -0.28 2.12 -15.71
N LEU A 38 -1.45 2.35 -16.34
CA LEU A 38 -2.69 1.63 -15.98
C LEU A 38 -2.53 0.12 -16.12
N ARG A 39 -1.99 -0.38 -17.24
CA ARG A 39 -1.80 -1.82 -17.46
C ARG A 39 -0.88 -2.45 -16.41
N ARG A 40 0.25 -1.80 -16.10
CA ARG A 40 1.19 -2.28 -15.08
C ARG A 40 0.56 -2.27 -13.68
N THR A 41 -0.18 -1.22 -13.36
CA THR A 41 -0.88 -1.10 -12.07
C THR A 41 -1.96 -2.17 -11.92
N ILE A 42 -2.77 -2.41 -12.93
CA ILE A 42 -3.78 -3.48 -12.91
C ILE A 42 -3.11 -4.85 -12.73
N ALA A 43 -2.04 -5.15 -13.49
CA ALA A 43 -1.32 -6.41 -13.35
C ALA A 43 -0.75 -6.59 -11.93
N ALA A 44 -0.14 -5.56 -11.35
CA ALA A 44 0.39 -5.60 -9.99
C ALA A 44 -0.71 -5.81 -8.94
N VAL A 45 -1.86 -5.15 -9.10
CA VAL A 45 -3.01 -5.31 -8.20
C VAL A 45 -3.61 -6.69 -8.30
N LEU A 46 -3.80 -7.22 -9.51
CA LEU A 46 -4.33 -8.58 -9.70
C LEU A 46 -3.39 -9.63 -9.08
N LEU A 47 -2.08 -9.48 -9.27
CA LEU A 47 -1.09 -10.35 -8.66
C LEU A 47 -1.14 -10.27 -7.12
N MET A 48 -1.23 -9.06 -6.55
CA MET A 48 -1.36 -8.88 -5.12
C MET A 48 -2.65 -9.52 -4.57
N VAL A 49 -3.78 -9.30 -5.23
CA VAL A 49 -5.06 -9.91 -4.82
C VAL A 49 -5.00 -11.43 -4.91
N ALA A 50 -4.50 -11.98 -6.01
CA ALA A 50 -4.33 -13.43 -6.17
C ALA A 50 -3.43 -14.01 -5.07
N THR A 51 -2.29 -13.38 -4.79
CA THR A 51 -1.38 -13.79 -3.73
C THR A 51 -2.05 -13.71 -2.35
N SER A 52 -2.79 -12.64 -2.06
CA SER A 52 -3.50 -12.48 -0.79
C SER A 52 -4.59 -13.53 -0.56
N MET A 53 -5.20 -14.04 -1.61
CA MET A 53 -6.20 -15.13 -1.54
C MET A 53 -5.56 -16.51 -1.45
N LEU A 54 -4.41 -16.70 -2.08
CA LEU A 54 -3.73 -18.00 -2.15
C LEU A 54 -2.84 -18.25 -0.92
N LEU A 55 -2.13 -17.22 -0.45
CA LEU A 55 -1.13 -17.34 0.61
C LEU A 55 -1.67 -17.96 1.91
N PRO A 56 -2.87 -17.59 2.42
CA PRO A 56 -3.43 -18.20 3.63
C PRO A 56 -3.73 -19.70 3.50
N ARG A 57 -3.82 -20.22 2.26
CA ARG A 57 -4.03 -21.65 2.00
C ARG A 57 -2.71 -22.43 1.95
N LEU A 58 -1.61 -21.74 1.69
CA LEU A 58 -0.28 -22.36 1.54
C LEU A 58 0.59 -22.22 2.77
N VAL A 59 0.34 -21.17 3.58
CA VAL A 59 1.16 -20.86 4.76
C VAL A 59 0.24 -20.61 5.95
N SER A 60 0.47 -21.34 7.03
CA SER A 60 -0.15 -21.12 8.33
C SER A 60 0.91 -20.76 9.36
N PHE A 61 0.61 -19.82 10.25
CA PHE A 61 1.48 -19.44 11.36
C PHE A 61 0.79 -19.87 12.64
N ASP A 62 1.39 -20.81 13.37
CA ASP A 62 0.82 -21.31 14.65
C ASP A 62 0.92 -20.26 15.76
N ALA A 63 2.00 -19.49 15.78
CA ALA A 63 2.18 -18.39 16.73
C ALA A 63 3.02 -17.29 16.07
N LEU A 64 2.43 -16.14 15.85
CA LEU A 64 3.14 -14.96 15.34
C LEU A 64 2.84 -13.77 16.24
N HIS A 65 3.89 -13.26 16.90
CA HIS A 65 3.75 -12.06 17.72
C HIS A 65 3.33 -10.87 16.83
N PRO A 66 2.28 -10.10 17.20
CA PRO A 66 1.76 -9.03 16.35
C PRO A 66 2.80 -7.98 15.95
N GLY A 67 3.72 -7.64 16.85
CA GLY A 67 4.83 -6.73 16.55
C GLY A 67 5.79 -7.28 15.51
N ALA A 68 6.15 -8.57 15.57
CA ALA A 68 6.99 -9.22 14.57
C ALA A 68 6.27 -9.26 13.21
N ALA A 69 4.97 -9.59 13.21
CA ALA A 69 4.13 -9.55 12.01
C ALA A 69 4.13 -8.15 11.36
N GLY A 70 3.94 -7.10 12.16
CA GLY A 70 3.95 -5.71 11.69
C GLY A 70 5.29 -5.33 11.06
N VAL A 71 6.41 -5.64 11.72
CA VAL A 71 7.76 -5.35 11.22
C VAL A 71 8.04 -6.11 9.92
N LEU A 72 7.79 -7.42 9.87
CA LEU A 72 8.00 -8.23 8.67
C LEU A 72 7.13 -7.76 7.51
N ALA A 73 5.84 -7.52 7.77
CA ALA A 73 4.91 -7.00 6.77
C ALA A 73 5.37 -5.63 6.24
N GLY A 74 5.84 -4.75 7.14
CA GLY A 74 6.38 -3.45 6.77
C GLY A 74 7.59 -3.53 5.85
N PHE A 75 8.55 -4.40 6.16
CA PHE A 75 9.74 -4.64 5.32
C PHE A 75 9.37 -5.20 3.94
N VAL A 76 8.59 -6.27 3.90
CA VAL A 76 8.20 -6.92 2.64
C VAL A 76 7.38 -5.97 1.76
N SER A 77 6.41 -5.29 2.36
CA SER A 77 5.58 -4.31 1.64
C SER A 77 6.39 -3.10 1.18
N GLY A 78 7.29 -2.59 2.01
CA GLY A 78 8.17 -1.47 1.67
C GLY A 78 9.10 -1.80 0.50
N ALA A 79 9.72 -2.99 0.51
CA ALA A 79 10.55 -3.47 -0.58
C ALA A 79 9.74 -3.67 -1.88
N GLY A 80 8.54 -4.25 -1.77
CA GLY A 80 7.64 -4.43 -2.90
C GLY A 80 7.18 -3.11 -3.52
N LEU A 81 6.76 -2.15 -2.69
CA LEU A 81 6.37 -0.82 -3.17
C LEU A 81 7.54 -0.06 -3.80
N LEU A 82 8.74 -0.18 -3.23
CA LEU A 82 9.94 0.41 -3.81
C LEU A 82 10.21 -0.14 -5.22
N ALA A 83 10.08 -1.46 -5.42
CA ALA A 83 10.23 -2.08 -6.72
C ALA A 83 9.17 -1.58 -7.71
N LEU A 84 7.91 -1.46 -7.30
CA LEU A 84 6.83 -0.92 -8.12
C LEU A 84 7.06 0.54 -8.51
N PHE A 85 7.47 1.39 -7.57
CA PHE A 85 7.75 2.80 -7.82
C PHE A 85 8.92 2.99 -8.80
N ARG A 86 9.95 2.14 -8.73
CA ARG A 86 11.05 2.13 -9.72
C ARG A 86 10.56 1.92 -11.15
N HIS A 87 9.55 1.12 -11.33
CA HIS A 87 8.96 0.82 -12.64
C HIS A 87 7.77 1.73 -13.00
N ARG A 88 7.63 2.87 -12.33
CA ARG A 88 6.49 3.79 -12.50
C ARG A 88 5.17 3.03 -12.47
N THR A 89 5.00 2.22 -11.42
CA THR A 89 3.83 1.38 -11.20
C THR A 89 3.37 1.58 -9.76
N SER A 90 2.09 1.45 -9.52
CA SER A 90 1.49 1.55 -8.20
C SER A 90 0.63 0.31 -7.93
N LEU A 91 0.30 0.07 -6.65
CA LEU A 91 -0.78 -0.85 -6.29
C LEU A 91 -2.17 -0.20 -6.38
N GLY A 92 -2.28 0.95 -7.04
CA GLY A 92 -3.51 1.75 -7.06
C GLY A 92 -3.67 2.60 -5.80
N GLY A 93 -4.89 3.14 -5.60
CA GLY A 93 -5.17 3.95 -4.43
C GLY A 93 -4.29 5.19 -4.33
N ILE A 94 -3.96 5.58 -3.11
CA ILE A 94 -3.17 6.79 -2.82
C ILE A 94 -1.76 6.76 -3.45
N GLY A 95 -1.21 5.57 -3.72
CA GLY A 95 0.09 5.43 -4.36
C GLY A 95 0.14 6.04 -5.76
N ALA A 96 -0.95 5.96 -6.54
CA ALA A 96 -1.02 6.62 -7.84
C ALA A 96 -1.04 8.15 -7.69
N VAL A 97 -1.76 8.67 -6.70
CA VAL A 97 -1.79 10.10 -6.38
C VAL A 97 -0.42 10.56 -5.89
N ALA A 98 0.22 9.78 -5.04
CA ALA A 98 1.55 10.09 -4.50
C ALA A 98 2.61 10.20 -5.61
N LEU A 99 2.57 9.31 -6.60
CA LEU A 99 3.46 9.38 -7.77
C LEU A 99 3.16 10.61 -8.64
N ASP A 100 1.90 10.94 -8.92
CA ASP A 100 1.53 12.13 -9.69
C ASP A 100 1.99 13.41 -8.98
N LEU A 101 1.80 13.52 -7.67
CA LEU A 101 2.27 14.64 -6.86
C LEU A 101 3.81 14.73 -6.84
N GLN A 102 4.49 13.60 -6.79
CA GLN A 102 5.95 13.57 -6.86
C GLN A 102 6.46 14.07 -8.23
N ASP A 103 5.83 13.64 -9.32
CA ASP A 103 6.23 14.03 -10.68
C ASP A 103 5.94 15.52 -10.96
N ARG A 104 4.83 16.05 -10.43
CA ARG A 104 4.38 17.43 -10.71
C ARG A 104 4.93 18.46 -9.74
N LEU A 105 4.87 18.16 -8.45
CA LEU A 105 5.18 19.12 -7.38
C LEU A 105 6.53 18.83 -6.71
N GLY A 106 7.18 17.72 -7.04
CA GLY A 106 8.43 17.31 -6.41
C GLY A 106 8.25 16.80 -4.96
N ILE A 107 7.00 16.66 -4.48
CA ILE A 107 6.71 16.13 -3.14
C ILE A 107 7.01 14.64 -3.15
N LYS A 108 7.91 14.19 -2.28
CA LYS A 108 8.26 12.78 -2.20
C LYS A 108 7.01 11.93 -1.91
N ALA A 109 6.77 10.89 -2.71
CA ALA A 109 5.61 10.01 -2.58
C ALA A 109 5.43 9.46 -1.16
N GLY A 110 6.53 9.21 -0.44
CA GLY A 110 6.49 8.75 0.95
C GLY A 110 5.83 9.74 1.91
N TRP A 111 5.99 11.05 1.72
CA TRP A 111 5.31 12.05 2.56
C TRP A 111 3.81 12.07 2.34
N VAL A 112 3.39 11.97 1.07
CA VAL A 112 1.96 11.91 0.72
C VAL A 112 1.32 10.67 1.33
N GLN A 113 2.01 9.53 1.22
CA GLN A 113 1.55 8.27 1.78
C GLN A 113 1.50 8.31 3.31
N MET A 114 2.53 8.85 3.96
CA MET A 114 2.58 8.99 5.41
C MET A 114 1.44 9.89 5.95
N GLY A 115 1.15 11.00 5.28
CA GLY A 115 0.02 11.87 5.63
C GLY A 115 -1.32 11.15 5.53
N PHE A 116 -1.53 10.38 4.46
CA PHE A 116 -2.72 9.57 4.29
C PHE A 116 -2.83 8.45 5.34
N ASP A 117 -1.74 7.76 5.61
CA ASP A 117 -1.70 6.69 6.62
C ASP A 117 -1.99 7.25 8.02
N THR A 118 -1.47 8.44 8.35
CA THR A 118 -1.76 9.12 9.62
C THR A 118 -3.26 9.40 9.77
N ALA A 119 -3.89 9.96 8.74
CA ALA A 119 -5.33 10.20 8.75
C ALA A 119 -6.12 8.88 8.87
N LEU A 120 -5.67 7.84 8.18
CA LEU A 120 -6.27 6.52 8.24
C LEU A 120 -6.17 5.89 9.63
N PHE A 121 -5.03 6.02 10.32
CA PHE A 121 -4.87 5.53 11.69
C PHE A 121 -5.72 6.30 12.69
N ALA A 122 -5.92 7.61 12.49
CA ALA A 122 -6.86 8.37 13.32
C ALA A 122 -8.30 7.83 13.21
N VAL A 123 -8.73 7.50 11.99
CA VAL A 123 -10.04 6.84 11.77
C VAL A 123 -10.04 5.42 12.36
N ALA A 124 -8.96 4.67 12.20
CA ALA A 124 -8.86 3.31 12.73
C ALA A 124 -9.01 3.25 14.25
N LEU A 125 -8.47 4.22 14.98
CA LEU A 125 -8.60 4.34 16.43
C LEU A 125 -10.06 4.49 16.89
N ALA A 126 -10.95 5.01 16.05
CA ALA A 126 -12.37 5.14 16.37
C ALA A 126 -13.15 3.82 16.19
N VAL A 127 -12.61 2.86 15.42
CA VAL A 127 -13.33 1.63 15.00
C VAL A 127 -12.66 0.35 15.50
N MET A 128 -11.38 0.43 15.88
CA MET A 128 -10.56 -0.76 16.24
C MET A 128 -9.89 -0.57 17.61
N PRO A 129 -9.60 -1.66 18.32
CA PRO A 129 -8.79 -1.63 19.52
C PRO A 129 -7.42 -0.98 19.30
N TRP A 130 -6.99 -0.13 20.20
CA TRP A 130 -5.76 0.66 20.09
C TRP A 130 -4.49 -0.18 19.91
N ASP A 131 -4.43 -1.37 20.52
CA ASP A 131 -3.31 -2.30 20.39
C ASP A 131 -3.11 -2.78 18.95
N ARG A 132 -4.19 -3.11 18.24
CA ARG A 132 -4.14 -3.49 16.83
C ARG A 132 -3.71 -2.33 15.94
N VAL A 133 -4.18 -1.13 16.24
CA VAL A 133 -3.78 0.08 15.52
C VAL A 133 -2.30 0.38 15.75
N ALA A 134 -1.80 0.22 16.99
CA ALA A 134 -0.40 0.43 17.32
C ALA A 134 0.54 -0.51 16.54
N TRP A 135 0.22 -1.81 16.47
CA TRP A 135 1.02 -2.76 15.68
C TRP A 135 0.95 -2.49 14.17
N SER A 136 -0.20 -2.07 13.68
CA SER A 136 -0.34 -1.65 12.27
C SER A 136 0.44 -0.39 11.96
N ALA A 137 0.45 0.58 12.88
CA ALA A 137 1.24 1.80 12.76
C ALA A 137 2.75 1.50 12.77
N LEU A 138 3.21 0.56 13.59
CA LEU A 138 4.59 0.09 13.56
C LEU A 138 4.95 -0.48 12.19
N GLY A 139 4.11 -1.33 11.62
CA GLY A 139 4.32 -1.87 10.28
C GLY A 139 4.37 -0.78 9.19
N ALA A 140 3.47 0.20 9.26
CA ALA A 140 3.48 1.34 8.35
C ALA A 140 4.73 2.22 8.52
N ALA A 141 5.20 2.43 9.74
CA ALA A 141 6.44 3.16 10.00
C ALA A 141 7.65 2.46 9.40
N VAL A 142 7.76 1.13 9.55
CA VAL A 142 8.82 0.33 8.94
C VAL A 142 8.74 0.40 7.41
N LEU A 143 7.55 0.24 6.82
CA LEU A 143 7.32 0.36 5.39
C LEU A 143 7.80 1.71 4.86
N ASN A 144 7.35 2.80 5.50
CA ASN A 144 7.71 4.16 5.09
C ASN A 144 9.21 4.43 5.26
N LEU A 145 9.84 3.87 6.29
CA LEU A 145 11.29 3.95 6.51
C LEU A 145 12.06 3.25 5.39
N VAL A 146 11.64 2.05 5.01
CA VAL A 146 12.25 1.30 3.88
C VAL A 146 12.17 2.13 2.59
N ILE A 147 11.02 2.73 2.31
CA ILE A 147 10.85 3.60 1.14
C ILE A 147 11.73 4.85 1.25
N ALA A 148 11.70 5.55 2.40
CA ALA A 148 12.41 6.80 2.60
C ALA A 148 13.93 6.66 2.44
N ILE A 149 14.51 5.57 2.98
CA ILE A 149 15.96 5.31 2.90
C ILE A 149 16.37 4.93 1.47
N ASN A 150 15.53 4.16 0.77
CA ASN A 150 15.91 3.55 -0.50
C ASN A 150 15.41 4.31 -1.73
N HIS A 151 14.40 5.18 -1.59
CA HIS A 151 13.85 5.95 -2.71
C HIS A 151 14.62 7.25 -2.94
N ARG A 152 15.81 7.14 -3.56
CA ARG A 152 16.62 8.29 -4.00
C ARG A 152 16.40 8.54 -5.48
N ARG A 153 16.03 9.78 -5.83
CA ARG A 153 15.76 10.25 -7.20
C ARG A 153 16.97 10.13 -8.12
N ASP A 154 18.16 10.23 -7.56
CA ASP A 154 19.47 10.28 -8.26
C ASP A 154 19.98 8.90 -8.68
N ARG A 155 19.37 7.81 -8.27
CA ARG A 155 19.79 6.44 -8.60
C ARG A 155 19.02 5.81 -9.77
N TYR A 156 18.04 6.51 -10.32
CA TYR A 156 17.14 5.97 -11.34
C TYR A 156 17.11 6.88 -12.57
N ILE A 157 18.27 6.99 -13.22
CA ILE A 157 18.36 7.51 -14.58
C ILE A 157 18.19 6.30 -15.50
N VAL A 158 17.01 6.15 -16.08
CA VAL A 158 16.77 5.46 -17.33
C VAL A 158 15.85 6.34 -18.15
#